data_67f8ddd2e4fc7bc007dd12ea56a3ec48
#
_entry.id   67f8ddd2e4fc7bc007dd12ea56a3ec48
#
_cell.length_a   1.000
_cell.length_b   1.000
_cell.length_c   1.000
_cell.angle_alpha   90.00
_cell.angle_beta   90.00
_cell.angle_gamma   90.00
#
_symmetry.space_group_name_H-M   'P 1'
#
loop_
_entity.id
_entity.type
_entity.pdbx_description
1 polymer ?
#
loop_
_entity_poly.entity_id
_entity_poly.type
_entity_poly.pdbx_seq_one_letter_code
_entity_poly.pdbx_strand_id
1 'polypeptide(L)'
;IYEPIENIHQDQILKYSKIPADITSNIYKNAQDTAKLISEKLDYVGTMCVEFFIDQKEDLLVNEIAPRVHNSGHLTINAFNISQFENHVRAVCEFKIEEVKKIANAEMNNILGKEIENYRKRTFSSEEHFFDYGKKIIKDKRKMGHLTKLKK
;
A
#
# COMPACT_ATOMS: atom_id res chain seq x y z
N ILE A 1 0.67 10.25 8.77
CA ILE A 1 1.51 9.43 7.87
C ILE A 1 1.28 7.98 8.22
N TYR A 2 1.14 7.10 7.21
CA TYR A 2 1.10 5.65 7.40
C TYR A 2 2.49 5.12 7.77
N GLU A 3 2.53 3.97 8.45
CA GLU A 3 3.78 3.25 8.66
C GLU A 3 4.39 2.80 7.32
N PRO A 4 5.72 2.67 7.21
CA PRO A 4 6.36 2.09 6.04
C PRO A 4 5.84 0.68 5.73
N ILE A 5 5.62 0.41 4.46
CA ILE A 5 5.13 -0.87 3.94
C ILE A 5 6.26 -1.50 3.13
N GLU A 6 6.62 -2.74 3.47
CA GLU A 6 7.58 -3.51 2.69
C GLU A 6 6.93 -4.05 1.43
N ASN A 7 7.63 -3.94 0.30
CA ASN A 7 7.13 -4.30 -1.01
C ASN A 7 8.10 -5.24 -1.74
N ILE A 8 7.56 -6.29 -2.35
CA ILE A 8 8.31 -7.21 -3.21
C ILE A 8 7.74 -7.12 -4.62
N HIS A 9 8.62 -6.77 -5.56
CA HIS A 9 8.33 -6.74 -6.99
C HIS A 9 8.84 -8.00 -7.67
N GLN A 10 8.06 -8.51 -8.62
CA GLN A 10 8.44 -9.59 -9.52
C GLN A 10 8.14 -9.13 -10.95
N ASP A 11 9.11 -9.27 -11.85
CA ASP A 11 8.97 -8.78 -13.24
C ASP A 11 8.49 -7.32 -13.32
N GLN A 12 9.04 -6.46 -12.48
CA GLN A 12 8.69 -5.03 -12.37
C GLN A 12 7.24 -4.76 -11.92
N ILE A 13 6.54 -5.77 -11.42
CA ILE A 13 5.16 -5.63 -10.91
C ILE A 13 5.17 -5.86 -9.41
N LEU A 14 4.54 -4.97 -8.64
CA LEU A 14 4.31 -5.20 -7.24
C LEU A 14 3.49 -6.47 -7.06
N LYS A 15 4.08 -7.50 -6.46
CA LYS A 15 3.41 -8.79 -6.20
C LYS A 15 2.92 -8.89 -4.77
N TYR A 16 3.71 -8.43 -3.81
CA TYR A 16 3.45 -8.59 -2.39
C TYR A 16 3.79 -7.34 -1.61
N SER A 17 3.00 -7.06 -0.58
CA SER A 17 3.23 -6.00 0.41
C SER A 17 2.96 -6.53 1.80
N LYS A 18 3.70 -6.07 2.80
CA LYS A 18 3.42 -6.39 4.20
C LYS A 18 3.63 -5.20 5.14
N ILE A 19 2.94 -5.24 6.26
CA ILE A 19 3.10 -4.34 7.39
C ILE A 19 3.03 -5.15 8.70
N PRO A 20 3.95 -4.91 9.66
CA PRO A 20 5.07 -3.98 9.60
C PRO A 20 6.13 -4.41 8.56
N ALA A 21 6.86 -3.43 8.04
CA ALA A 21 8.06 -3.69 7.24
C ALA A 21 9.19 -4.22 8.13
N ASP A 22 9.98 -5.14 7.59
CA ASP A 22 11.17 -5.69 8.28
C ASP A 22 12.38 -4.77 8.05
N ILE A 23 12.40 -3.67 8.77
CA ILE A 23 13.42 -2.60 8.67
C ILE A 23 13.84 -2.12 10.04
N THR A 24 15.04 -1.55 10.13
CA THR A 24 15.53 -0.95 11.38
C THR A 24 14.72 0.30 11.76
N SER A 25 14.70 0.63 13.05
CA SER A 25 14.03 1.85 13.53
C SER A 25 14.59 3.13 12.91
N ASN A 26 15.86 3.13 12.54
CA ASN A 26 16.50 4.25 11.85
C ASN A 26 15.95 4.43 10.44
N ILE A 27 15.86 3.34 9.66
CA ILE A 27 15.27 3.35 8.30
C ILE A 27 13.80 3.77 8.38
N TYR A 28 13.06 3.20 9.32
CA TYR A 28 11.64 3.57 9.56
C TYR A 28 11.48 5.08 9.73
N LYS A 29 12.25 5.66 10.67
CA LYS A 29 12.19 7.09 10.95
C LYS A 29 12.59 7.94 9.75
N ASN A 30 13.70 7.59 9.10
CA ASN A 30 14.20 8.31 7.93
C ASN A 30 13.19 8.29 6.77
N ALA A 31 12.51 7.16 6.53
CA ALA A 31 11.48 7.05 5.50
C ALA A 31 10.30 8.00 5.79
N GLN A 32 9.83 8.04 7.03
CA GLN A 32 8.75 8.94 7.41
C GLN A 32 9.14 10.41 7.34
N ASP A 33 10.32 10.77 7.86
CA ASP A 33 10.82 12.15 7.85
C ASP A 33 11.03 12.64 6.40
N THR A 34 11.58 11.80 5.54
CA THR A 34 11.77 12.12 4.10
C THR A 34 10.45 12.28 3.38
N ALA A 35 9.50 11.37 3.58
CA ALA A 35 8.18 11.46 2.95
C ALA A 35 7.42 12.71 3.43
N LYS A 36 7.53 13.06 4.71
CA LYS A 36 6.97 14.29 5.28
C LYS A 36 7.59 15.53 4.64
N LEU A 37 8.91 15.58 4.58
CA LEU A 37 9.62 16.71 3.97
C LEU A 37 9.23 16.92 2.51
N ILE A 38 9.14 15.85 1.73
CA ILE A 38 8.71 15.91 0.32
C ILE A 38 7.29 16.47 0.22
N SER A 39 6.36 15.96 1.04
CA SER A 39 4.96 16.42 1.05
C SER A 39 4.86 17.92 1.39
N GLU A 40 5.59 18.37 2.40
CA GLU A 40 5.61 19.77 2.83
C GLU A 40 6.22 20.69 1.75
N LYS A 41 7.31 20.27 1.10
CA LYS A 41 7.95 21.04 0.03
C LYS A 41 7.11 21.14 -1.24
N LEU A 42 6.26 20.16 -1.51
CA LEU A 42 5.33 20.16 -2.64
C LEU A 42 4.01 20.88 -2.32
N ASP A 43 3.78 21.27 -1.06
CA ASP A 43 2.49 21.81 -0.59
C ASP A 43 1.32 20.94 -1.07
N TYR A 44 1.51 19.60 -0.97
CA TYR A 44 0.59 18.64 -1.57
C TYR A 44 -0.60 18.33 -0.66
N VAL A 45 -1.81 18.48 -1.19
CA VAL A 45 -3.05 18.10 -0.54
C VAL A 45 -3.56 16.77 -1.10
N GLY A 46 -3.66 15.76 -0.25
CA GLY A 46 -4.10 14.42 -0.64
C GLY A 46 -3.22 13.31 -0.11
N THR A 47 -3.49 12.08 -0.53
CA THR A 47 -2.61 10.95 -0.27
C THR A 47 -1.52 10.87 -1.33
N MET A 48 -0.28 10.77 -0.88
CA MET A 48 0.91 10.59 -1.70
C MET A 48 1.65 9.33 -1.26
N CYS A 49 2.26 8.64 -2.20
CA CYS A 49 3.20 7.56 -1.93
C CYS A 49 4.61 8.00 -2.32
N VAL A 50 5.56 7.72 -1.44
CA VAL A 50 7.00 7.79 -1.74
C VAL A 50 7.55 6.37 -1.64
N GLU A 51 8.05 5.85 -2.75
CA GLU A 51 8.74 4.56 -2.78
C GLU A 51 10.24 4.74 -2.60
N PHE A 52 10.83 3.85 -1.80
CA PHE A 52 12.25 3.85 -1.50
C PHE A 52 12.87 2.50 -1.88
N PHE A 53 14.11 2.54 -2.32
CA PHE A 53 15.02 1.41 -2.22
C PHE A 53 15.88 1.55 -0.98
N ILE A 54 16.23 0.42 -0.39
CA ILE A 54 17.25 0.33 0.67
C ILE A 54 18.46 -0.36 0.05
N ASP A 55 19.58 0.32 0.06
CA ASP A 55 20.81 -0.22 -0.48
C ASP A 55 21.53 -1.14 0.53
N GLN A 56 22.69 -1.71 0.13
CA GLN A 56 23.48 -2.61 0.99
C GLN A 56 24.11 -1.91 2.21
N LYS A 57 24.12 -0.57 2.24
CA LYS A 57 24.60 0.24 3.36
C LYS A 57 23.47 0.72 4.26
N GLU A 58 22.24 0.26 4.01
CA GLU A 58 21.03 0.72 4.67
C GLU A 58 20.67 2.19 4.37
N ASP A 59 21.19 2.77 3.27
CA ASP A 59 20.79 4.09 2.83
C ASP A 59 19.46 4.03 2.05
N LEU A 60 18.58 5.03 2.31
CA LEU A 60 17.32 5.18 1.60
C LEU A 60 17.50 5.99 0.31
N LEU A 61 17.11 5.40 -0.80
CA LEU A 61 17.08 6.05 -2.12
C LEU A 61 15.63 6.21 -2.58
N VAL A 62 15.20 7.44 -2.86
CA VAL A 62 13.86 7.70 -3.41
C VAL A 62 13.79 7.11 -4.81
N ASN A 63 12.85 6.20 -5.04
CA ASN A 63 12.60 5.57 -6.33
C ASN A 63 11.50 6.30 -7.11
N GLU A 64 10.33 6.46 -6.50
CA GLU A 64 9.14 7.04 -7.13
C GLU A 64 8.38 7.92 -6.14
N ILE A 65 7.84 9.03 -6.63
CA ILE A 65 6.87 9.86 -5.93
C ILE A 65 5.57 9.81 -6.72
N ALA A 66 4.53 9.23 -6.13
CA ALA A 66 3.21 9.15 -6.73
C ALA A 66 2.22 10.05 -5.98
N PRO A 67 1.84 11.24 -6.53
CA PRO A 67 0.89 12.15 -5.88
C PRO A 67 -0.55 11.67 -6.06
N ARG A 68 -0.83 10.50 -5.56
CA ARG A 68 -2.12 9.79 -5.63
C ARG A 68 -2.11 8.58 -4.71
N VAL A 69 -3.25 7.96 -4.53
CA VAL A 69 -3.35 6.61 -3.97
C VAL A 69 -2.49 5.62 -4.77
N HIS A 70 -1.86 4.69 -4.07
CA HIS A 70 -0.89 3.78 -4.67
C HIS A 70 -1.20 2.32 -4.34
N ASN A 71 -0.80 1.40 -5.22
CA ASN A 71 -1.08 -0.02 -5.07
C ASN A 71 -0.44 -0.63 -3.81
N SER A 72 0.76 -0.19 -3.43
CA SER A 72 1.42 -0.62 -2.19
C SER A 72 0.62 -0.27 -0.93
N GLY A 73 -0.18 0.79 -0.97
CA GLY A 73 -1.03 1.22 0.13
C GLY A 73 -2.42 0.57 0.18
N HIS A 74 -2.77 -0.37 -0.72
CA HIS A 74 -4.10 -0.97 -0.72
C HIS A 74 -4.41 -1.78 0.54
N LEU A 75 -3.40 -2.37 1.18
CA LEU A 75 -3.56 -3.07 2.46
C LEU A 75 -4.09 -2.15 3.59
N THR A 76 -3.99 -0.81 3.43
CA THR A 76 -4.53 0.13 4.40
C THR A 76 -6.05 0.04 4.55
N ILE A 77 -6.76 -0.50 3.56
CA ILE A 77 -8.21 -0.74 3.62
C ILE A 77 -8.59 -1.58 4.83
N ASN A 78 -7.76 -2.56 5.17
CA ASN A 78 -8.06 -3.55 6.21
C ASN A 78 -7.12 -3.45 7.43
N ALA A 79 -5.91 -2.91 7.26
CA ALA A 79 -4.89 -2.86 8.31
C ALA A 79 -4.90 -1.57 9.16
N PHE A 80 -5.65 -0.54 8.72
CA PHE A 80 -5.72 0.76 9.40
C PHE A 80 -7.16 1.18 9.67
N ASN A 81 -7.34 2.09 10.65
CA ASN A 81 -8.63 2.69 10.96
C ASN A 81 -9.21 3.53 9.82
N ILE A 82 -8.36 4.05 8.95
CA ILE A 82 -8.72 4.83 7.78
C ILE A 82 -7.82 4.44 6.60
N SER A 83 -8.40 4.18 5.44
CA SER A 83 -7.66 3.79 4.24
C SER A 83 -7.04 4.97 3.52
N GLN A 84 -6.01 4.71 2.69
CA GLN A 84 -5.45 5.72 1.79
C GLN A 84 -6.51 6.37 0.89
N PHE A 85 -7.52 5.62 0.49
CA PHE A 85 -8.61 6.11 -0.39
C PHE A 85 -9.50 7.10 0.35
N GLU A 86 -9.94 6.74 1.54
CA GLU A 86 -10.76 7.61 2.37
C GLU A 86 -10.01 8.88 2.77
N ASN A 87 -8.74 8.75 3.21
CA ASN A 87 -7.91 9.90 3.51
C ASN A 87 -7.72 10.82 2.31
N HIS A 88 -7.58 10.26 1.10
CA HIS A 88 -7.47 11.07 -0.11
C HIS A 88 -8.76 11.87 -0.35
N VAL A 89 -9.92 11.22 -0.29
CA VAL A 89 -11.22 11.89 -0.46
C VAL A 89 -11.43 12.95 0.62
N ARG A 90 -11.13 12.64 1.89
CA ARG A 90 -11.24 13.63 2.98
C ARG A 90 -10.37 14.85 2.74
N ALA A 91 -9.12 14.64 2.31
CA ALA A 91 -8.19 15.73 2.06
C ALA A 91 -8.65 16.65 0.92
N VAL A 92 -9.05 16.08 -0.24
CA VAL A 92 -9.43 16.88 -1.41
C VAL A 92 -10.83 17.51 -1.29
N CYS A 93 -11.66 16.99 -0.40
CA CYS A 93 -12.98 17.54 -0.08
C CYS A 93 -13.00 18.41 1.19
N GLU A 94 -11.84 18.72 1.73
CA GLU A 94 -11.67 19.54 2.96
C GLU A 94 -12.42 18.98 4.19
N PHE A 95 -12.62 17.65 4.23
CA PHE A 95 -13.17 17.00 5.40
C PHE A 95 -12.11 16.86 6.49
N LYS A 96 -12.57 16.73 7.73
CA LYS A 96 -11.67 16.49 8.87
C LYS A 96 -10.80 15.25 8.62
N ILE A 97 -9.49 15.43 8.65
CA ILE A 97 -8.52 14.34 8.61
C ILE A 97 -8.40 13.75 10.01
N GLU A 98 -8.52 12.44 10.10
CA GLU A 98 -8.32 11.69 11.35
C GLU A 98 -6.89 11.19 11.47
N GLU A 99 -6.48 10.94 12.71
CA GLU A 99 -5.18 10.32 12.97
C GLU A 99 -5.15 8.90 12.40
N VAL A 100 -4.12 8.59 11.63
CA VAL A 100 -3.90 7.25 11.06
C VAL A 100 -3.38 6.31 12.16
N LYS A 101 -4.10 5.21 12.40
CA LYS A 101 -3.74 4.19 13.39
C LYS A 101 -3.78 2.81 12.74
N LYS A 102 -2.70 2.06 12.87
CA LYS A 102 -2.68 0.65 12.49
C LYS A 102 -3.56 -0.14 13.47
N ILE A 103 -4.45 -0.96 12.94
CA ILE A 103 -5.35 -1.84 13.73
C ILE A 103 -4.96 -3.31 13.63
N ALA A 104 -4.21 -3.70 12.60
CA ALA A 104 -3.70 -5.06 12.45
C ALA A 104 -2.41 -5.08 11.63
N ASN A 105 -1.59 -6.11 11.84
CA ASN A 105 -0.55 -6.47 10.88
C ASN A 105 -1.21 -7.11 9.66
N ALA A 106 -0.63 -6.95 8.49
CA ALA A 106 -1.24 -7.46 7.27
C ALA A 106 -0.22 -7.82 6.20
N GLU A 107 -0.61 -8.75 5.36
CA GLU A 107 0.06 -9.09 4.10
C GLU A 107 -0.92 -8.92 2.96
N MET A 108 -0.47 -8.39 1.84
CA MET A 108 -1.29 -8.24 0.64
C MET A 108 -0.60 -8.86 -0.56
N ASN A 109 -1.35 -9.63 -1.34
CA ASN A 109 -0.92 -10.19 -2.61
C ASN A 109 -1.73 -9.57 -3.75
N ASN A 110 -1.06 -9.02 -4.75
CA ASN A 110 -1.70 -8.63 -6.00
C ASN A 110 -2.03 -9.89 -6.82
N ILE A 111 -3.24 -9.91 -7.34
CA ILE A 111 -3.75 -11.00 -8.18
C ILE A 111 -3.64 -10.57 -9.63
N LEU A 112 -2.86 -11.32 -10.41
CA LEU A 112 -2.48 -10.95 -11.77
C LEU A 112 -3.17 -11.85 -12.80
N GLY A 113 -3.61 -11.26 -13.90
CA GLY A 113 -4.10 -11.97 -15.06
C GLY A 113 -5.14 -13.05 -14.71
N LYS A 114 -4.93 -14.26 -15.21
CA LYS A 114 -5.86 -15.40 -15.03
C LYS A 114 -5.99 -15.91 -13.61
N GLU A 115 -5.06 -15.56 -12.70
CA GLU A 115 -5.17 -15.93 -11.28
C GLU A 115 -6.53 -15.55 -10.69
N ILE A 116 -7.12 -14.43 -11.16
CA ILE A 116 -8.40 -13.88 -10.67
C ILE A 116 -9.55 -14.90 -10.75
N GLU A 117 -9.55 -15.80 -11.73
CA GLU A 117 -10.61 -16.79 -11.93
C GLU A 117 -10.68 -17.78 -10.76
N ASN A 118 -9.52 -18.13 -10.18
CA ASN A 118 -9.44 -18.99 -9.02
C ASN A 118 -9.93 -18.28 -7.76
N TYR A 119 -9.55 -17.01 -7.60
CA TYR A 119 -9.98 -16.21 -6.46
C TYR A 119 -11.49 -15.95 -6.45
N ARG A 120 -12.10 -15.72 -7.61
CA ARG A 120 -13.56 -15.54 -7.74
C ARG A 120 -14.39 -16.75 -7.31
N LYS A 121 -13.79 -17.94 -7.31
CA LYS A 121 -14.44 -19.21 -6.92
C LYS A 121 -14.13 -19.64 -5.50
N ARG A 122 -13.22 -18.92 -4.82
CA ARG A 122 -12.72 -19.32 -3.51
C ARG A 122 -13.60 -18.74 -2.40
N THR A 123 -13.75 -19.51 -1.31
CA THR A 123 -14.25 -19.00 -0.02
C THR A 123 -13.07 -18.48 0.79
N PHE A 124 -13.28 -17.35 1.49
CA PHE A 124 -12.27 -16.68 2.29
C PHE A 124 -12.60 -16.77 3.79
N SER A 125 -11.58 -16.81 4.63
CA SER A 125 -11.74 -16.72 6.08
C SER A 125 -12.04 -15.28 6.51
N SER A 126 -12.35 -15.08 7.80
CA SER A 126 -12.60 -13.73 8.36
C SER A 126 -11.39 -12.80 8.31
N GLU A 127 -10.19 -13.36 8.26
CA GLU A 127 -8.95 -12.61 8.16
C GLU A 127 -8.52 -12.32 6.72
N GLU A 128 -9.17 -12.93 5.73
CA GLU A 128 -8.85 -12.79 4.31
C GLU A 128 -9.84 -11.88 3.60
N HIS A 129 -9.35 -10.78 3.06
CA HIS A 129 -10.15 -9.74 2.40
C HIS A 129 -9.78 -9.69 0.91
N PHE A 130 -10.62 -10.27 0.09
CA PHE A 130 -10.46 -10.28 -1.37
C PHE A 130 -11.12 -9.06 -2.00
N PHE A 131 -10.39 -8.37 -2.86
CA PHE A 131 -10.86 -7.21 -3.62
C PHE A 131 -10.72 -7.45 -5.12
N ASP A 132 -11.83 -7.68 -5.82
CA ASP A 132 -11.87 -7.77 -7.28
C ASP A 132 -12.02 -6.37 -7.88
N TYR A 133 -11.14 -5.97 -8.79
CA TYR A 133 -11.24 -4.67 -9.46
C TYR A 133 -12.32 -4.61 -10.55
N GLY A 134 -13.08 -5.67 -10.77
CA GLY A 134 -14.19 -5.73 -11.72
C GLY A 134 -13.76 -5.60 -13.18
N LYS A 135 -12.48 -5.80 -13.49
CA LYS A 135 -11.96 -5.65 -14.87
C LYS A 135 -12.46 -6.81 -15.74
N LYS A 136 -13.19 -6.49 -16.81
CA LYS A 136 -13.79 -7.48 -17.73
C LYS A 136 -12.75 -8.21 -18.58
N ILE A 137 -11.69 -7.50 -19.01
CA ILE A 137 -10.68 -8.07 -19.90
C ILE A 137 -9.49 -8.55 -19.06
N ILE A 138 -9.28 -9.87 -19.04
CA ILE A 138 -8.13 -10.49 -18.40
C ILE A 138 -6.96 -10.43 -19.38
N LYS A 139 -5.88 -9.72 -18.97
CA LYS A 139 -4.61 -9.69 -19.71
C LYS A 139 -3.52 -10.22 -18.81
N ASP A 140 -2.53 -10.87 -19.39
CA ASP A 140 -1.35 -11.30 -18.66
C ASP A 140 -0.71 -10.14 -17.89
N LYS A 141 -0.19 -10.42 -16.70
CA LYS A 141 0.45 -9.44 -15.80
C LYS A 141 -0.43 -8.23 -15.39
N ARG A 142 -1.68 -8.13 -15.84
CA ARG A 142 -2.59 -7.07 -15.39
C ARG A 142 -3.05 -7.31 -13.97
N LYS A 143 -2.93 -6.32 -13.10
CA LYS A 143 -3.51 -6.34 -11.74
C LYS A 143 -5.03 -6.38 -11.84
N MET A 144 -5.62 -7.50 -11.42
CA MET A 144 -7.06 -7.79 -11.51
C MET A 144 -7.77 -7.62 -10.17
N GLY A 145 -7.04 -7.73 -9.09
CA GLY A 145 -7.51 -7.63 -7.72
C GLY A 145 -6.36 -7.73 -6.74
N HIS A 146 -6.68 -7.79 -5.46
CA HIS A 146 -5.73 -8.14 -4.41
C HIS A 146 -6.41 -8.94 -3.31
N LEU A 147 -5.62 -9.67 -2.55
CA LEU A 147 -6.02 -10.32 -1.32
C LEU A 147 -5.19 -9.76 -0.18
N THR A 148 -5.85 -9.18 0.82
CA THR A 148 -5.22 -8.79 2.08
C THR A 148 -5.53 -9.82 3.14
N LYS A 149 -4.51 -10.30 3.85
CA LYS A 149 -4.64 -11.20 4.99
C LYS A 149 -4.16 -10.50 6.24
N LEU A 150 -5.07 -10.37 7.20
CA LEU A 150 -4.73 -9.84 8.53
C LEU A 150 -3.97 -10.91 9.34
N LYS A 151 -2.99 -10.45 10.10
CA LYS A 151 -2.18 -11.27 11.01
C LYS A 151 -2.48 -10.84 12.44
N LYS A 152 -2.72 -11.80 13.30
CA LYS A 152 -2.87 -11.62 14.75
C LYS A 152 -1.52 -11.42 15.40
#